data_ee7eebdbdc953b420574cc8e51c58c06
#
_entry.id   ee7eebdbdc953b420574cc8e51c58c06
#
_cell.length_a   1.000
_cell.length_b   1.000
_cell.length_c   1.000
_cell.angle_alpha   90.00
_cell.angle_beta   90.00
_cell.angle_gamma   90.00
#
_symmetry.space_group_name_H-M   'P 1'
#
loop_
_entity.id
_entity.type
_entity.pdbx_description
1 polymer ?
#
loop_
_entity_poly.entity_id
_entity_poly.type
_entity_poly.pdbx_seq_one_letter_code
_entity_poly.pdbx_strand_id
1 'polypeptide(L)'
;MELFKTTPDGIVKCGKRSQRLICNFCPKIVDVIFANNNHNQKQILCLQLTATFKGSKVVKNVDIDFETISKFDPSSIDLRFAISPGKNNKDDFVAYLQSFATNIVPTEKFYIDSFGEWEHNGQYIFCLGNMLIGKNINLDDYYIDPNISQFHMNYTPNTSPQENYEALCHFMEIEDGISDVLMLYVLTSLLRPLYHKAGFKCNYILNLVGKTQSRKTTLAQLASDFFYDGAGKNSNTIRLDSSVNSIQDFLSKFKNLVAIVDDLFRDSSTKSDLKFKAQQILRQVADGTIRQNIQTNSDITNTSLIMTAELLFDTVSDLGRTQLVYVKKPIDSEKLSKSQAEKCKLYSFYVDFLIWIYESYDDILTSLKIDFEIFLTERSATKMLYMRSFEHSYIAKTTAKYTFTYAREKNLISDNKFKFIQKNMDQIIDDNYQVQLDTLDSIAKSSGETKLNPSKALFCCLKYKILDLTNDPECFLKGEKLLYIRTEKLQFVLNKKFNFQNSVKYYTDYFRKRNILVQERNGAKSTKRINNIRYLVIRLDLLLLDVDSTESMIDLFK
;
A
#
# COMPACT_ATOMS: atom_id res chain seq x y z
N MET A 1 -55.27 -9.15 11.04
CA MET A 1 -55.10 -8.01 11.95
C MET A 1 -53.62 -7.67 11.89
N GLU A 2 -53.30 -6.48 11.42
CA GLU A 2 -51.88 -6.07 11.35
C GLU A 2 -51.26 -6.04 12.75
N LEU A 3 -50.13 -6.72 12.91
CA LEU A 3 -49.40 -6.80 14.19
C LEU A 3 -48.86 -5.43 14.65
N PHE A 4 -48.53 -4.57 13.69
CA PHE A 4 -48.01 -3.23 13.93
C PHE A 4 -48.85 -2.19 13.19
N LYS A 5 -48.98 -0.98 13.80
CA LYS A 5 -49.65 0.15 13.20
C LYS A 5 -48.83 1.41 13.38
N THR A 6 -48.64 2.15 12.29
CA THR A 6 -48.03 3.47 12.32
C THR A 6 -49.06 4.51 12.71
N THR A 7 -48.72 5.37 13.68
CA THR A 7 -49.54 6.50 14.14
C THR A 7 -48.71 7.78 14.03
N PRO A 8 -49.34 8.98 14.14
CA PRO A 8 -48.58 10.22 14.17
C PRO A 8 -47.55 10.31 15.30
N ASP A 9 -47.76 9.56 16.38
CA ASP A 9 -46.94 9.54 17.59
C ASP A 9 -45.87 8.43 17.58
N GLY A 10 -45.84 7.61 16.53
CA GLY A 10 -44.88 6.51 16.40
C GLY A 10 -45.49 5.17 16.00
N ILE A 11 -44.79 4.08 16.31
CA ILE A 11 -45.25 2.73 16.04
C ILE A 11 -45.92 2.13 17.26
N VAL A 12 -47.06 1.49 17.02
CA VAL A 12 -47.83 0.79 18.03
C VAL A 12 -47.93 -0.69 17.66
N LYS A 13 -47.64 -1.58 18.60
CA LYS A 13 -47.96 -3.01 18.50
C LYS A 13 -49.37 -3.26 18.92
N CYS A 14 -50.14 -3.89 18.05
CA CYS A 14 -51.55 -4.23 18.28
C CYS A 14 -51.68 -5.64 18.86
N GLY A 15 -52.09 -5.75 20.11
CA GLY A 15 -52.50 -6.99 20.76
C GLY A 15 -54.02 -7.19 20.69
N LYS A 16 -54.51 -8.40 21.11
CA LYS A 16 -55.95 -8.73 21.10
C LYS A 16 -56.84 -7.78 21.91
N ARG A 17 -56.31 -7.12 22.98
CA ARG A 17 -57.06 -6.24 23.90
C ARG A 17 -56.33 -4.98 24.28
N SER A 18 -55.11 -4.74 23.77
CA SER A 18 -54.30 -3.58 24.13
C SER A 18 -53.39 -3.14 22.98
N GLN A 19 -53.09 -1.86 22.95
CA GLN A 19 -52.09 -1.27 22.08
C GLN A 19 -50.91 -0.80 22.92
N ARG A 20 -49.69 -1.04 22.44
CA ARG A 20 -48.48 -0.63 23.14
C ARG A 20 -47.58 0.16 22.19
N LEU A 21 -47.19 1.36 22.61
CA LEU A 21 -46.25 2.19 21.87
C LEU A 21 -44.85 1.56 21.91
N ILE A 22 -44.25 1.37 20.74
CA ILE A 22 -42.90 0.78 20.59
C ILE A 22 -41.84 1.88 20.52
N CYS A 23 -42.08 2.93 19.72
CA CYS A 23 -41.20 4.08 19.60
C CYS A 23 -41.99 5.35 19.34
N ASN A 24 -41.37 6.50 19.65
CA ASN A 24 -41.98 7.83 19.51
C ASN A 24 -41.72 8.49 18.14
N PHE A 25 -41.42 7.73 17.14
CA PHE A 25 -41.12 8.19 15.78
C PHE A 25 -41.67 7.21 14.75
N CYS A 26 -41.83 7.68 13.53
CA CYS A 26 -42.27 6.85 12.38
C CYS A 26 -41.09 6.55 11.47
N PRO A 27 -40.56 5.33 11.47
CA PRO A 27 -39.58 4.91 10.46
C PRO A 27 -40.33 4.55 9.17
N LYS A 28 -39.89 5.11 8.08
CA LYS A 28 -40.29 4.73 6.74
C LYS A 28 -39.10 4.09 6.07
N ILE A 29 -39.27 2.85 5.56
CA ILE A 29 -38.26 2.26 4.71
C ILE A 29 -38.34 2.95 3.35
N VAL A 30 -37.23 3.56 2.95
CA VAL A 30 -37.10 4.30 1.69
C VAL A 30 -36.60 3.35 0.61
N ASP A 31 -35.62 2.50 0.97
CA ASP A 31 -35.03 1.52 0.07
C ASP A 31 -34.44 0.35 0.86
N VAL A 32 -34.28 -0.79 0.19
CA VAL A 32 -33.47 -1.91 0.65
C VAL A 32 -32.39 -2.11 -0.38
N ILE A 33 -31.14 -1.90 -0.01
CA ILE A 33 -30.01 -2.02 -0.92
C ILE A 33 -29.35 -3.37 -0.70
N PHE A 34 -29.13 -4.11 -1.79
CA PHE A 34 -28.30 -5.28 -1.85
C PHE A 34 -26.96 -4.87 -2.45
N ALA A 35 -26.02 -4.52 -1.58
CA ALA A 35 -24.71 -4.06 -1.97
C ALA A 35 -23.73 -5.25 -2.00
N ASN A 36 -23.09 -5.50 -3.14
CA ASN A 36 -22.12 -6.58 -3.28
C ASN A 36 -20.89 -6.16 -4.08
N ASN A 37 -19.76 -6.77 -3.78
CA ASN A 37 -18.55 -6.76 -4.59
C ASN A 37 -17.94 -8.18 -4.59
N ASN A 38 -16.78 -8.36 -5.22
CA ASN A 38 -16.12 -9.68 -5.33
C ASN A 38 -15.71 -10.30 -3.98
N HIS A 39 -15.75 -9.54 -2.89
CA HIS A 39 -15.22 -9.94 -1.57
C HIS A 39 -16.28 -9.89 -0.47
N ASN A 40 -17.18 -8.91 -0.54
CA ASN A 40 -18.12 -8.59 0.52
C ASN A 40 -19.54 -8.40 -0.03
N GLN A 41 -20.50 -8.77 0.79
CA GLN A 41 -21.92 -8.62 0.50
C GLN A 41 -22.62 -8.04 1.72
N LYS A 42 -23.49 -7.04 1.53
CA LYS A 42 -24.29 -6.44 2.59
C LYS A 42 -25.70 -6.17 2.15
N GLN A 43 -26.63 -6.32 3.08
CA GLN A 43 -27.99 -5.82 2.93
C GLN A 43 -28.16 -4.57 3.79
N ILE A 44 -28.51 -3.46 3.18
CA ILE A 44 -28.64 -2.17 3.83
C ILE A 44 -30.10 -1.74 3.80
N LEU A 45 -30.61 -1.38 4.96
CA LEU A 45 -31.93 -0.84 5.12
C LEU A 45 -31.86 0.68 5.22
N CYS A 46 -32.33 1.37 4.20
CA CYS A 46 -32.39 2.84 4.17
C CYS A 46 -33.68 3.33 4.81
N LEU A 47 -33.54 3.99 5.95
CA LEU A 47 -34.68 4.49 6.72
C LEU A 47 -34.76 6.01 6.71
N GLN A 48 -35.99 6.53 6.61
CA GLN A 48 -36.30 7.89 6.99
C GLN A 48 -37.04 7.87 8.33
N LEU A 49 -36.41 8.39 9.37
CA LEU A 49 -36.99 8.51 10.69
C LEU A 49 -37.70 9.89 10.80
N THR A 50 -38.97 9.89 11.20
CA THR A 50 -39.73 11.11 11.36
C THR A 50 -40.34 11.15 12.76
N ALA A 51 -40.14 12.23 13.50
CA ALA A 51 -40.80 12.49 14.78
C ALA A 51 -41.32 13.92 14.84
N THR A 52 -42.43 14.12 15.60
CA THR A 52 -42.92 15.45 15.92
C THR A 52 -42.55 15.77 17.36
N PHE A 53 -41.78 16.84 17.58
CA PHE A 53 -41.33 17.25 18.90
C PHE A 53 -41.70 18.74 19.12
N LYS A 54 -42.50 19.01 20.14
CA LYS A 54 -43.00 20.37 20.47
C LYS A 54 -43.57 21.12 19.24
N GLY A 55 -44.33 20.40 18.39
CA GLY A 55 -44.91 20.98 17.18
C GLY A 55 -43.98 21.08 15.97
N SER A 56 -42.69 20.82 16.13
CA SER A 56 -41.73 20.80 15.03
C SER A 56 -41.47 19.37 14.52
N LYS A 57 -41.51 19.20 13.21
CA LYS A 57 -41.19 17.91 12.54
C LYS A 57 -39.69 17.77 12.41
N VAL A 58 -39.16 16.64 12.87
CA VAL A 58 -37.76 16.26 12.72
C VAL A 58 -37.69 15.09 11.79
N VAL A 59 -36.82 15.17 10.77
CA VAL A 59 -36.60 14.09 9.78
C VAL A 59 -35.13 13.81 9.72
N LYS A 60 -34.76 12.51 9.79
CA LYS A 60 -33.38 12.01 9.64
C LYS A 60 -33.40 10.79 8.73
N ASN A 61 -32.44 10.72 7.82
CA ASN A 61 -32.17 9.53 7.03
C ASN A 61 -31.02 8.75 7.68
N VAL A 62 -31.12 7.42 7.66
CA VAL A 62 -30.11 6.54 8.23
C VAL A 62 -30.07 5.23 7.44
N ASP A 63 -28.88 4.75 7.18
CA ASP A 63 -28.62 3.45 6.59
C ASP A 63 -28.19 2.47 7.69
N ILE A 64 -28.82 1.32 7.73
CA ILE A 64 -28.56 0.29 8.75
C ILE A 64 -28.20 -1.00 8.05
N ASP A 65 -27.06 -1.57 8.39
CA ASP A 65 -26.71 -2.91 7.99
C ASP A 65 -27.68 -3.91 8.63
N PHE A 66 -28.33 -4.73 7.78
CA PHE A 66 -29.35 -5.67 8.21
C PHE A 66 -28.84 -6.71 9.23
N GLU A 67 -27.55 -7.07 9.16
CA GLU A 67 -26.93 -7.99 10.13
C GLU A 67 -26.82 -7.38 11.52
N THR A 68 -26.69 -6.07 11.60
CA THR A 68 -26.53 -5.33 12.86
C THR A 68 -27.80 -4.64 13.34
N ILE A 69 -28.92 -4.83 12.65
CA ILE A 69 -30.22 -4.17 12.96
C ILE A 69 -30.66 -4.37 14.41
N SER A 70 -30.37 -5.51 15.02
CA SER A 70 -30.67 -5.79 16.43
C SER A 70 -29.89 -4.91 17.42
N LYS A 71 -28.76 -4.34 16.99
CA LYS A 71 -27.93 -3.43 17.79
C LYS A 71 -28.27 -1.95 17.55
N PHE A 72 -29.08 -1.67 16.55
CA PHE A 72 -29.42 -0.29 16.20
C PHE A 72 -30.14 0.41 17.35
N ASP A 73 -29.63 1.59 17.68
CA ASP A 73 -30.24 2.51 18.66
C ASP A 73 -30.54 3.85 17.98
N PRO A 74 -31.82 4.16 17.71
CA PRO A 74 -32.22 5.40 17.07
C PRO A 74 -31.78 6.66 17.83
N SER A 75 -31.61 6.57 19.15
CA SER A 75 -31.17 7.71 19.98
C SER A 75 -29.75 8.13 19.72
N SER A 76 -28.92 7.24 19.11
CA SER A 76 -27.56 7.58 18.67
C SER A 76 -27.55 8.54 17.47
N ILE A 77 -28.62 8.58 16.68
CA ILE A 77 -28.79 9.49 15.54
C ILE A 77 -29.24 10.87 16.02
N ASP A 78 -30.24 10.86 16.88
CA ASP A 78 -30.79 12.07 17.51
C ASP A 78 -31.57 11.64 18.77
N LEU A 79 -31.29 12.25 19.91
CA LEU A 79 -31.91 11.95 21.21
C LEU A 79 -33.45 12.04 21.19
N ARG A 80 -34.03 12.67 20.19
CA ARG A 80 -35.49 12.79 20.01
C ARG A 80 -36.11 11.49 19.45
N PHE A 81 -35.32 10.59 18.89
CA PHE A 81 -35.79 9.28 18.45
C PHE A 81 -35.54 8.26 19.54
N ALA A 82 -36.57 7.83 20.22
CA ALA A 82 -36.45 6.90 21.32
C ALA A 82 -37.38 5.67 21.15
N ILE A 83 -36.82 4.48 21.41
CA ILE A 83 -37.62 3.28 21.63
C ILE A 83 -38.23 3.41 23.04
N SER A 84 -39.56 3.23 23.15
CA SER A 84 -40.26 3.34 24.40
C SER A 84 -39.74 2.34 25.44
N PRO A 85 -39.59 2.71 26.71
CA PRO A 85 -39.19 1.76 27.75
C PRO A 85 -40.16 0.57 27.82
N GLY A 86 -39.64 -0.64 27.91
CA GLY A 86 -40.46 -1.83 28.08
C GLY A 86 -39.75 -3.09 27.58
N LYS A 87 -40.11 -4.21 28.24
CA LYS A 87 -39.57 -5.52 27.84
C LYS A 87 -39.99 -5.85 26.39
N ASN A 88 -39.04 -6.22 25.56
CA ASN A 88 -39.23 -6.62 24.15
C ASN A 88 -39.57 -5.45 23.18
N ASN A 89 -39.59 -4.16 23.57
CA ASN A 89 -39.88 -3.09 22.60
C ASN A 89 -38.82 -2.97 21.52
N LYS A 90 -37.57 -3.23 21.85
CA LYS A 90 -36.46 -3.23 20.88
C LYS A 90 -36.62 -4.37 19.87
N ASP A 91 -36.94 -5.58 20.35
CA ASP A 91 -37.14 -6.75 19.48
C ASP A 91 -38.37 -6.55 18.58
N ASP A 92 -39.45 -5.97 19.12
CA ASP A 92 -40.64 -5.64 18.36
C ASP A 92 -40.39 -4.57 17.30
N PHE A 93 -39.51 -3.58 17.60
CA PHE A 93 -39.08 -2.58 16.62
C PHE A 93 -38.28 -3.23 15.48
N VAL A 94 -37.33 -4.11 15.80
CA VAL A 94 -36.58 -4.88 14.81
C VAL A 94 -37.52 -5.74 13.96
N ALA A 95 -38.46 -6.48 14.60
CA ALA A 95 -39.44 -7.30 13.89
C ALA A 95 -40.33 -6.46 12.97
N TYR A 96 -40.71 -5.25 13.39
CA TYR A 96 -41.45 -4.32 12.53
C TYR A 96 -40.65 -4.00 11.27
N LEU A 97 -39.39 -3.56 11.42
CA LEU A 97 -38.53 -3.20 10.27
C LEU A 97 -38.33 -4.40 9.32
N GLN A 98 -38.04 -5.58 9.87
CA GLN A 98 -37.84 -6.79 9.09
C GLN A 98 -39.11 -7.18 8.31
N SER A 99 -40.30 -7.08 8.92
CA SER A 99 -41.58 -7.45 8.27
C SER A 99 -41.91 -6.55 7.07
N PHE A 100 -41.50 -5.31 7.09
CA PHE A 100 -41.69 -4.39 5.96
C PHE A 100 -40.57 -4.50 4.91
N ALA A 101 -39.32 -4.73 5.33
CA ALA A 101 -38.19 -4.91 4.41
C ALA A 101 -38.38 -6.08 3.46
N THR A 102 -38.99 -7.20 3.94
CA THR A 102 -39.23 -8.41 3.11
C THR A 102 -40.22 -8.20 1.96
N ASN A 103 -40.98 -7.11 1.98
CA ASN A 103 -41.94 -6.78 0.90
C ASN A 103 -41.37 -5.81 -0.14
N ILE A 104 -40.12 -5.37 0.02
CA ILE A 104 -39.47 -4.41 -0.89
C ILE A 104 -38.50 -5.21 -1.79
N VAL A 105 -38.57 -4.97 -3.08
CA VAL A 105 -37.58 -5.52 -4.01
C VAL A 105 -36.27 -4.73 -3.80
N PRO A 106 -35.17 -5.39 -3.42
CA PRO A 106 -33.92 -4.70 -3.19
C PRO A 106 -33.37 -4.03 -4.44
N THR A 107 -32.80 -2.85 -4.28
CA THR A 107 -31.99 -2.20 -5.30
C THR A 107 -30.59 -2.79 -5.27
N GLU A 108 -30.12 -3.36 -6.37
CA GLU A 108 -28.76 -3.89 -6.47
C GLU A 108 -27.76 -2.75 -6.71
N LYS A 109 -26.71 -2.70 -5.90
CA LYS A 109 -25.63 -1.71 -6.04
C LYS A 109 -24.27 -2.37 -5.88
N PHE A 110 -23.24 -1.81 -6.56
CA PHE A 110 -21.86 -2.21 -6.34
C PHE A 110 -21.36 -1.65 -5.01
N TYR A 111 -20.79 -2.52 -4.16
CA TYR A 111 -20.34 -2.16 -2.81
C TYR A 111 -18.89 -1.68 -2.80
N ILE A 112 -18.65 -0.49 -2.27
CA ILE A 112 -17.32 0.11 -2.10
C ILE A 112 -17.03 0.23 -0.61
N ASP A 113 -16.09 -0.57 -0.10
CA ASP A 113 -15.72 -0.67 1.32
C ASP A 113 -14.32 -0.15 1.66
N SER A 114 -13.60 0.37 0.67
CA SER A 114 -12.29 1.00 0.87
C SER A 114 -12.05 2.11 -0.15
N PHE A 115 -11.07 2.97 0.14
CA PHE A 115 -10.56 3.94 -0.83
C PHE A 115 -9.90 3.23 -2.03
N GLY A 116 -9.54 4.03 -3.05
CA GLY A 116 -8.75 3.60 -4.19
C GLY A 116 -9.56 3.01 -5.34
N GLU A 117 -8.86 2.28 -6.22
CA GLU A 117 -9.45 1.79 -7.45
C GLU A 117 -10.34 0.56 -7.25
N TRP A 118 -11.46 0.59 -7.96
CA TRP A 118 -12.41 -0.49 -8.11
C TRP A 118 -12.71 -0.75 -9.58
N GLU A 119 -13.06 -1.99 -9.90
CA GLU A 119 -13.53 -2.39 -11.23
C GLU A 119 -14.95 -2.93 -11.12
N HIS A 120 -15.85 -2.36 -11.89
CA HIS A 120 -17.23 -2.79 -11.97
C HIS A 120 -17.73 -2.73 -13.42
N ASN A 121 -18.22 -3.86 -13.94
CA ASN A 121 -18.72 -3.99 -15.32
C ASN A 121 -17.72 -3.51 -16.40
N GLY A 122 -16.42 -3.77 -16.18
CA GLY A 122 -15.35 -3.36 -17.08
C GLY A 122 -15.01 -1.86 -17.04
N GLN A 123 -15.59 -1.11 -16.11
CA GLN A 123 -15.26 0.28 -15.84
C GLN A 123 -14.37 0.39 -14.59
N TYR A 124 -13.37 1.27 -14.68
CA TYR A 124 -12.51 1.59 -13.53
C TYR A 124 -12.99 2.87 -12.88
N ILE A 125 -13.13 2.82 -11.56
CA ILE A 125 -13.51 3.94 -10.72
C ILE A 125 -12.53 4.09 -9.56
N PHE A 126 -12.31 5.32 -9.11
CA PHE A 126 -11.49 5.61 -7.94
C PHE A 126 -12.34 6.25 -6.85
N CYS A 127 -12.34 5.63 -5.66
CA CYS A 127 -13.08 6.12 -4.51
C CYS A 127 -12.18 6.99 -3.63
N LEU A 128 -12.59 8.23 -3.42
CA LEU A 128 -11.99 9.20 -2.50
C LEU A 128 -13.02 9.62 -1.45
N GLY A 129 -13.33 8.74 -0.50
CA GLY A 129 -14.34 9.00 0.52
C GLY A 129 -15.74 9.08 -0.08
N ASN A 130 -16.37 10.24 0.00
CA ASN A 130 -17.70 10.48 -0.60
C ASN A 130 -17.66 10.80 -2.10
N MET A 131 -16.49 10.84 -2.71
CA MET A 131 -16.30 11.17 -4.14
C MET A 131 -15.90 9.92 -4.93
N LEU A 132 -16.55 9.69 -6.07
CA LEU A 132 -16.17 8.69 -7.07
C LEU A 132 -15.67 9.38 -8.33
N ILE A 133 -14.53 8.93 -8.85
CA ILE A 133 -13.91 9.43 -10.09
C ILE A 133 -13.84 8.28 -11.09
N GLY A 134 -14.33 8.50 -12.29
CA GLY A 134 -14.31 7.52 -13.38
C GLY A 134 -15.00 8.06 -14.61
N LYS A 135 -14.84 7.37 -15.74
CA LYS A 135 -15.43 7.79 -17.01
C LYS A 135 -16.90 7.36 -17.08
N ASN A 136 -17.81 8.31 -17.27
CA ASN A 136 -19.26 8.05 -17.45
C ASN A 136 -19.90 7.20 -16.34
N ILE A 137 -19.55 7.44 -15.09
CA ILE A 137 -20.12 6.72 -13.92
C ILE A 137 -21.52 7.25 -13.60
N ASN A 138 -22.45 6.34 -13.32
CA ASN A 138 -23.73 6.66 -12.69
C ASN A 138 -23.62 6.38 -11.18
N LEU A 139 -23.67 7.42 -10.37
CA LEU A 139 -23.50 7.32 -8.92
C LEU A 139 -24.56 6.45 -8.23
N ASP A 140 -25.73 6.31 -8.84
CA ASP A 140 -26.83 5.48 -8.29
C ASP A 140 -26.52 4.00 -8.32
N ASP A 141 -25.56 3.55 -9.14
CA ASP A 141 -25.14 2.15 -9.25
C ASP A 141 -24.21 1.71 -8.10
N TYR A 142 -23.77 2.64 -7.24
CA TYR A 142 -22.77 2.40 -6.22
C TYR A 142 -23.32 2.67 -4.81
N TYR A 143 -22.86 1.86 -3.86
CA TYR A 143 -23.05 2.10 -2.44
C TYR A 143 -21.70 2.15 -1.75
N ILE A 144 -21.36 3.31 -1.21
CA ILE A 144 -20.11 3.52 -0.48
C ILE A 144 -20.37 3.26 1.01
N ASP A 145 -19.55 2.40 1.62
CA ASP A 145 -19.64 2.11 3.07
C ASP A 145 -19.60 3.41 3.89
N PRO A 146 -20.46 3.58 4.89
CA PRO A 146 -20.49 4.76 5.76
C PRO A 146 -19.14 5.06 6.44
N ASN A 147 -18.34 4.01 6.75
CA ASN A 147 -17.00 4.20 7.30
C ASN A 147 -16.01 4.82 6.29
N ILE A 148 -16.34 4.82 5.01
CA ILE A 148 -15.56 5.45 3.94
C ILE A 148 -16.20 6.77 3.52
N SER A 149 -17.51 6.80 3.29
CA SER A 149 -18.24 8.00 2.82
C SER A 149 -18.27 9.17 3.82
N GLN A 150 -18.00 8.90 5.12
CA GLN A 150 -17.82 9.96 6.12
C GLN A 150 -16.58 10.82 5.90
N PHE A 151 -15.61 10.33 5.11
CA PHE A 151 -14.42 11.10 4.77
C PHE A 151 -14.72 12.03 3.60
N HIS A 152 -14.59 13.32 3.84
CA HIS A 152 -14.78 14.36 2.84
C HIS A 152 -13.43 14.85 2.35
N MET A 153 -13.29 14.99 1.03
CA MET A 153 -12.07 15.53 0.44
C MET A 153 -11.84 16.99 0.86
N ASN A 154 -10.59 17.30 1.19
CA ASN A 154 -10.10 18.69 1.30
C ASN A 154 -9.99 19.33 -0.10
N TYR A 155 -11.09 19.37 -0.83
CA TYR A 155 -11.17 19.79 -2.23
C TYR A 155 -11.97 21.07 -2.35
N THR A 156 -11.50 22.01 -3.18
CA THR A 156 -12.23 23.26 -3.47
C THR A 156 -12.67 23.26 -4.92
N PRO A 157 -13.93 22.96 -5.24
CA PRO A 157 -14.38 22.72 -6.62
C PRO A 157 -14.32 23.93 -7.54
N ASN A 158 -14.11 25.14 -7.01
CA ASN A 158 -14.12 26.40 -7.76
C ASN A 158 -12.73 27.02 -7.96
N THR A 159 -11.64 26.30 -7.66
CA THR A 159 -10.29 26.78 -7.95
C THR A 159 -9.92 26.49 -9.39
N SER A 160 -9.16 27.40 -10.01
CA SER A 160 -8.71 27.17 -11.39
C SER A 160 -7.58 26.11 -11.40
N PRO A 161 -7.45 25.29 -12.46
CA PRO A 161 -6.34 24.35 -12.62
C PRO A 161 -4.97 25.04 -12.49
N GLN A 162 -4.86 26.30 -12.89
CA GLN A 162 -3.63 27.09 -12.75
C GLN A 162 -3.28 27.34 -11.28
N GLU A 163 -4.25 27.76 -10.45
CA GLU A 163 -4.03 27.98 -9.02
C GLU A 163 -3.69 26.67 -8.30
N ASN A 164 -4.30 25.54 -8.71
CA ASN A 164 -4.03 24.22 -8.17
C ASN A 164 -2.58 23.78 -8.49
N TYR A 165 -2.12 24.04 -9.70
CA TYR A 165 -0.75 23.77 -10.12
C TYR A 165 0.27 24.68 -9.40
N GLU A 166 -0.07 25.96 -9.18
CA GLU A 166 0.78 26.88 -8.40
C GLU A 166 0.94 26.41 -6.95
N ALA A 167 -0.14 25.89 -6.33
CA ALA A 167 -0.05 25.30 -4.99
C ALA A 167 0.86 24.07 -4.94
N LEU A 168 0.86 23.23 -6.00
CA LEU A 168 1.82 22.14 -6.16
C LEU A 168 3.26 22.67 -6.23
N CYS A 169 3.52 23.70 -7.03
CA CYS A 169 4.85 24.33 -7.12
C CYS A 169 5.30 24.88 -5.76
N HIS A 170 4.43 25.57 -5.02
CA HIS A 170 4.75 26.06 -3.67
C HIS A 170 5.06 24.92 -2.69
N PHE A 171 4.38 23.78 -2.81
CA PHE A 171 4.71 22.61 -2.00
C PHE A 171 6.11 22.06 -2.36
N MET A 172 6.46 21.96 -3.65
CA MET A 172 7.77 21.50 -4.10
C MET A 172 8.91 22.43 -3.64
N GLU A 173 8.66 23.71 -3.52
CA GLU A 173 9.63 24.71 -3.05
C GLU A 173 9.89 24.71 -1.53
N ILE A 174 9.15 23.91 -0.72
CA ILE A 174 9.32 23.91 0.75
C ILE A 174 10.74 23.46 1.12
N GLU A 175 11.20 22.34 0.56
CA GLU A 175 12.55 21.83 0.78
C GLU A 175 12.99 21.06 -0.45
N ASP A 176 13.95 21.62 -1.19
CA ASP A 176 14.44 21.09 -2.46
C ASP A 176 14.82 19.61 -2.38
N GLY A 177 14.34 18.80 -3.30
CA GLY A 177 14.57 17.37 -3.40
C GLY A 177 13.75 16.53 -2.41
N ILE A 178 13.40 17.04 -1.23
CA ILE A 178 12.59 16.33 -0.22
C ILE A 178 11.12 16.43 -0.57
N SER A 179 10.62 17.64 -0.76
CA SER A 179 9.21 17.89 -1.12
C SER A 179 8.88 17.30 -2.47
N ASP A 180 9.82 17.36 -3.43
CA ASP A 180 9.68 16.77 -4.76
C ASP A 180 9.48 15.26 -4.69
N VAL A 181 10.37 14.54 -4.01
CA VAL A 181 10.29 13.08 -3.86
C VAL A 181 9.03 12.67 -3.10
N LEU A 182 8.65 13.43 -2.08
CA LEU A 182 7.43 13.19 -1.31
C LEU A 182 6.17 13.37 -2.16
N MET A 183 6.11 14.45 -2.94
CA MET A 183 5.03 14.72 -3.89
C MET A 183 4.92 13.59 -4.94
N LEU A 184 6.04 13.20 -5.54
CA LEU A 184 6.05 12.10 -6.51
C LEU A 184 5.58 10.79 -5.88
N TYR A 185 5.94 10.51 -4.63
CA TYR A 185 5.47 9.32 -3.94
C TYR A 185 3.94 9.32 -3.73
N VAL A 186 3.36 10.48 -3.38
CA VAL A 186 1.90 10.63 -3.26
C VAL A 186 1.23 10.41 -4.61
N LEU A 187 1.72 11.04 -5.67
CA LEU A 187 1.18 10.87 -7.03
C LEU A 187 1.38 9.43 -7.56
N THR A 188 2.50 8.78 -7.20
CA THR A 188 2.71 7.35 -7.49
C THR A 188 1.62 6.49 -6.85
N SER A 189 1.15 6.84 -5.65
CA SER A 189 0.08 6.09 -4.99
C SER A 189 -1.23 6.12 -5.79
N LEU A 190 -1.54 7.24 -6.42
CA LEU A 190 -2.71 7.41 -7.28
C LEU A 190 -2.59 6.62 -8.60
N LEU A 191 -1.36 6.53 -9.15
CA LEU A 191 -1.05 5.77 -10.37
C LEU A 191 -0.81 4.27 -10.10
N ARG A 192 -0.71 3.85 -8.84
CA ARG A 192 -0.33 2.49 -8.45
C ARG A 192 -1.16 1.38 -9.11
N PRO A 193 -2.51 1.50 -9.26
CA PRO A 193 -3.28 0.50 -9.97
C PRO A 193 -2.82 0.28 -11.40
N LEU A 194 -2.52 1.36 -12.13
CA LEU A 194 -2.04 1.30 -13.50
C LEU A 194 -0.62 0.73 -13.56
N TYR A 195 0.26 1.10 -12.61
CA TYR A 195 1.60 0.51 -12.51
C TYR A 195 1.54 -1.01 -12.35
N HIS A 196 0.68 -1.52 -11.45
CA HIS A 196 0.51 -2.96 -11.26
C HIS A 196 -0.01 -3.64 -12.53
N LYS A 197 -0.99 -3.05 -13.21
CA LYS A 197 -1.53 -3.58 -14.48
C LYS A 197 -0.52 -3.50 -15.64
N ALA A 198 0.41 -2.57 -15.58
CA ALA A 198 1.51 -2.47 -16.55
C ALA A 198 2.65 -3.48 -16.27
N GLY A 199 2.73 -4.04 -15.05
CA GLY A 199 3.73 -5.04 -14.66
C GLY A 199 4.74 -4.59 -13.60
N PHE A 200 4.74 -3.31 -13.21
CA PHE A 200 5.57 -2.81 -12.11
C PHE A 200 5.08 -3.33 -10.76
N LYS A 201 5.99 -3.64 -9.86
CA LYS A 201 5.60 -4.09 -8.51
C LYS A 201 5.12 -2.95 -7.63
N CYS A 202 5.68 -1.76 -7.77
CA CYS A 202 5.31 -0.52 -7.06
C CYS A 202 5.07 -0.69 -5.54
N ASN A 203 5.73 -1.67 -4.92
CA ASN A 203 5.53 -2.07 -3.54
C ASN A 203 6.74 -1.64 -2.70
N TYR A 204 6.81 -0.38 -2.34
CA TYR A 204 7.85 0.17 -1.48
C TYR A 204 7.27 1.22 -0.54
N ILE A 205 8.02 1.52 0.50
CA ILE A 205 7.66 2.48 1.55
C ILE A 205 8.56 3.69 1.42
N LEU A 206 8.02 4.89 1.57
CA LEU A 206 8.82 6.09 1.73
C LEU A 206 9.24 6.23 3.20
N ASN A 207 10.55 6.26 3.47
CA ASN A 207 11.10 6.43 4.80
C ASN A 207 11.70 7.82 4.96
N LEU A 208 10.99 8.69 5.70
CA LEU A 208 11.44 10.05 6.04
C LEU A 208 12.28 10.01 7.32
N VAL A 209 13.60 10.16 7.19
CA VAL A 209 14.53 10.07 8.31
C VAL A 209 15.11 11.42 8.67
N GLY A 210 15.12 11.77 9.95
CA GLY A 210 15.71 13.03 10.43
C GLY A 210 15.50 13.20 11.94
N LYS A 211 16.15 14.21 12.50
CA LYS A 211 16.09 14.49 13.94
C LYS A 211 14.68 14.82 14.41
N THR A 212 14.40 14.63 15.69
CA THR A 212 13.19 15.15 16.36
C THR A 212 13.02 16.64 16.05
N GLN A 213 11.77 17.09 15.94
CA GLN A 213 11.39 18.49 15.64
C GLN A 213 11.84 19.01 14.26
N SER A 214 12.27 18.15 13.33
CA SER A 214 12.54 18.56 11.95
C SER A 214 11.28 18.76 11.08
N ARG A 215 10.08 18.62 11.63
CA ARG A 215 8.76 18.76 10.96
C ARG A 215 8.49 17.73 9.85
N LYS A 216 9.12 16.56 9.91
CA LYS A 216 8.91 15.45 8.94
C LYS A 216 7.44 15.05 8.83
N THR A 217 6.82 14.77 9.98
CA THR A 217 5.43 14.31 10.06
C THR A 217 4.48 15.38 9.52
N THR A 218 4.71 16.65 9.84
CA THR A 218 3.90 17.78 9.33
C THR A 218 3.99 17.89 7.81
N LEU A 219 5.20 17.73 7.24
CA LEU A 219 5.39 17.75 5.78
C LEU A 219 4.70 16.55 5.12
N ALA A 220 4.85 15.34 5.69
CA ALA A 220 4.19 14.14 5.18
C ALA A 220 2.64 14.27 5.21
N GLN A 221 2.10 14.82 6.30
CA GLN A 221 0.68 15.10 6.44
C GLN A 221 0.20 16.13 5.43
N LEU A 222 0.93 17.24 5.25
CA LEU A 222 0.60 18.24 4.24
C LEU A 222 0.56 17.65 2.83
N ALA A 223 1.46 16.73 2.50
CA ALA A 223 1.49 16.10 1.20
C ALA A 223 0.33 15.15 0.94
N SER A 224 -0.18 14.46 1.97
CA SER A 224 -0.99 13.26 1.78
C SER A 224 -2.29 13.17 2.60
N ASP A 225 -2.63 14.19 3.40
CA ASP A 225 -3.87 14.19 4.17
C ASP A 225 -5.04 14.71 3.36
N PHE A 226 -5.51 13.87 2.43
CA PHE A 226 -6.57 14.21 1.48
C PHE A 226 -7.91 14.57 2.13
N PHE A 227 -8.16 14.08 3.37
CA PHE A 227 -9.50 14.07 3.92
C PHE A 227 -9.68 15.02 5.10
N TYR A 228 -10.91 15.46 5.26
CA TYR A 228 -11.41 16.20 6.39
C TYR A 228 -12.44 15.33 7.15
N ASP A 229 -12.18 15.03 8.42
CA ASP A 229 -13.06 14.22 9.27
C ASP A 229 -14.02 15.06 10.13
N GLY A 230 -14.12 16.35 9.86
CA GLY A 230 -14.95 17.28 10.65
C GLY A 230 -14.41 17.58 12.05
N ALA A 231 -13.48 16.79 12.56
CA ALA A 231 -12.90 16.95 13.89
C ALA A 231 -11.52 17.63 13.89
N GLY A 232 -10.97 17.93 12.71
CA GLY A 232 -9.65 18.55 12.54
C GLY A 232 -8.48 17.63 12.88
N LYS A 233 -8.72 16.32 12.93
CA LYS A 233 -7.68 15.30 13.13
C LYS A 233 -7.10 14.85 11.79
N ASN A 234 -5.80 14.51 11.80
CA ASN A 234 -5.16 13.92 10.62
C ASN A 234 -5.70 12.52 10.38
N SER A 235 -6.46 12.36 9.32
CA SER A 235 -7.21 11.14 9.04
C SER A 235 -6.33 9.98 8.57
N ASN A 236 -5.14 10.26 8.00
CA ASN A 236 -4.25 9.25 7.39
C ASN A 236 -3.02 8.89 8.24
N THR A 237 -2.98 9.28 9.52
CA THR A 237 -1.81 9.06 10.39
C THR A 237 -2.14 8.15 11.56
N ILE A 238 -1.31 7.13 11.78
CA ILE A 238 -1.35 6.25 12.94
C ILE A 238 0.04 6.15 13.58
N ARG A 239 0.09 5.97 14.91
CA ARG A 239 1.34 5.81 15.63
C ARG A 239 1.80 4.36 15.62
N LEU A 240 3.11 4.13 15.56
CA LEU A 240 3.69 2.80 15.58
C LEU A 240 3.48 2.07 16.92
N ASP A 241 3.29 2.79 18.03
CA ASP A 241 3.02 2.19 19.33
C ASP A 241 1.60 1.56 19.44
N SER A 242 0.70 1.83 18.51
CA SER A 242 -0.59 1.15 18.38
C SER A 242 -0.43 -0.36 18.18
N SER A 243 -1.45 -1.17 18.46
CA SER A 243 -1.39 -2.60 18.23
C SER A 243 -1.19 -2.93 16.74
N VAL A 244 -0.54 -4.05 16.42
CA VAL A 244 -0.32 -4.48 15.03
C VAL A 244 -1.65 -4.60 14.28
N ASN A 245 -2.67 -5.18 14.93
CA ASN A 245 -3.99 -5.34 14.33
C ASN A 245 -4.64 -3.97 14.03
N SER A 246 -4.55 -3.02 14.96
CA SER A 246 -5.08 -1.66 14.74
C SER A 246 -4.39 -0.94 13.58
N ILE A 247 -3.06 -1.17 13.43
CA ILE A 247 -2.31 -0.60 12.30
C ILE A 247 -2.75 -1.27 10.99
N GLN A 248 -2.92 -2.59 10.97
CA GLN A 248 -3.38 -3.32 9.78
C GLN A 248 -4.79 -2.91 9.37
N ASP A 249 -5.72 -2.84 10.30
CA ASP A 249 -7.10 -2.38 10.06
C ASP A 249 -7.14 -0.92 9.56
N PHE A 250 -6.25 -0.09 10.08
CA PHE A 250 -6.11 1.29 9.61
C PHE A 250 -5.57 1.33 8.18
N LEU A 251 -4.46 0.62 7.90
CA LEU A 251 -3.82 0.61 6.57
C LEU A 251 -4.72 0.03 5.48
N SER A 252 -5.52 -0.99 5.80
CA SER A 252 -6.40 -1.65 4.81
C SER A 252 -7.45 -0.71 4.20
N LYS A 253 -7.79 0.38 4.90
CA LYS A 253 -8.72 1.40 4.38
C LYS A 253 -8.10 2.24 3.27
N PHE A 254 -6.78 2.49 3.31
CA PHE A 254 -6.05 3.40 2.41
C PHE A 254 -5.55 2.70 1.14
N LYS A 255 -6.38 1.89 0.50
CA LYS A 255 -6.06 1.25 -0.78
C LYS A 255 -5.73 2.32 -1.83
N ASN A 256 -4.57 2.19 -2.47
CA ASN A 256 -4.04 3.14 -3.47
C ASN A 256 -3.92 4.61 -2.99
N LEU A 257 -3.92 4.81 -1.69
CA LEU A 257 -3.66 6.10 -1.06
C LEU A 257 -2.50 5.98 -0.07
N VAL A 258 -2.00 7.13 0.37
CA VAL A 258 -0.91 7.21 1.33
C VAL A 258 -1.44 7.20 2.75
N ALA A 259 -0.94 6.26 3.57
CA ALA A 259 -1.05 6.28 5.02
C ALA A 259 0.30 6.62 5.65
N ILE A 260 0.29 7.19 6.86
CA ILE A 260 1.48 7.57 7.61
C ILE A 260 1.56 6.75 8.88
N VAL A 261 2.70 6.07 9.10
CA VAL A 261 3.06 5.48 10.39
C VAL A 261 4.13 6.36 11.03
N ASP A 262 3.75 7.03 12.11
CA ASP A 262 4.58 8.03 12.78
C ASP A 262 5.32 7.47 14.00
N ASP A 263 6.44 8.13 14.35
CA ASP A 263 7.25 7.82 15.53
C ASP A 263 7.96 6.45 15.51
N LEU A 264 8.61 6.13 14.40
CA LEU A 264 9.56 5.04 14.35
C LEU A 264 10.78 5.40 15.23
N PHE A 265 10.90 4.80 16.40
CA PHE A 265 12.04 4.98 17.32
C PHE A 265 12.05 6.27 18.17
N ARG A 266 11.19 6.35 19.18
CA ARG A 266 11.49 7.15 20.37
C ARG A 266 12.49 6.45 21.29
N ASP A 267 13.29 7.24 21.99
CA ASP A 267 14.26 6.75 23.00
C ASP A 267 13.52 6.06 24.15
N SER A 268 13.42 4.71 24.13
CA SER A 268 12.79 3.96 25.19
C SER A 268 13.37 2.55 25.31
N SER A 269 13.19 1.93 26.47
CA SER A 269 13.54 0.53 26.79
C SER A 269 12.86 -0.52 25.89
N THR A 270 11.94 -0.10 25.00
CA THR A 270 11.14 -0.95 24.09
C THR A 270 11.62 -0.89 22.63
N LYS A 271 12.86 -0.42 22.38
CA LYS A 271 13.42 -0.25 21.01
C LYS A 271 13.35 -1.52 20.15
N SER A 272 13.61 -2.69 20.73
CA SER A 272 13.60 -3.96 20.00
C SER A 272 12.21 -4.31 19.47
N ASP A 273 11.17 -4.10 20.27
CA ASP A 273 9.80 -4.48 19.94
C ASP A 273 9.20 -3.55 18.88
N LEU A 274 9.46 -2.24 18.99
CA LEU A 274 9.03 -1.26 17.98
C LEU A 274 9.75 -1.49 16.64
N LYS A 275 11.05 -1.81 16.68
CA LYS A 275 11.81 -2.16 15.48
C LYS A 275 11.25 -3.41 14.82
N PHE A 276 11.00 -4.47 15.58
CA PHE A 276 10.41 -5.70 15.05
C PHE A 276 9.04 -5.45 14.43
N LYS A 277 8.20 -4.66 15.10
CA LYS A 277 6.87 -4.24 14.58
C LYS A 277 7.00 -3.46 13.27
N ALA A 278 7.91 -2.48 13.21
CA ALA A 278 8.17 -1.71 11.99
C ALA A 278 8.64 -2.60 10.84
N GLN A 279 9.55 -3.54 11.09
CA GLN A 279 10.01 -4.51 10.10
C GLN A 279 8.87 -5.44 9.63
N GLN A 280 7.98 -5.83 10.53
CA GLN A 280 6.82 -6.65 10.17
C GLN A 280 5.88 -5.90 9.23
N ILE A 281 5.54 -4.63 9.54
CA ILE A 281 4.69 -3.79 8.69
C ILE A 281 5.36 -3.53 7.34
N LEU A 282 6.66 -3.17 7.36
CA LEU A 282 7.45 -2.96 6.15
C LEU A 282 7.37 -4.16 5.19
N ARG A 283 7.59 -5.37 5.71
CA ARG A 283 7.56 -6.59 4.88
C ARG A 283 6.17 -6.92 4.35
N GLN A 284 5.14 -6.70 5.14
CA GLN A 284 3.76 -6.91 4.69
C GLN A 284 3.40 -5.99 3.52
N VAL A 285 3.69 -4.69 3.64
CA VAL A 285 3.39 -3.71 2.58
C VAL A 285 4.29 -3.92 1.36
N ALA A 286 5.60 -4.12 1.55
CA ALA A 286 6.57 -4.18 0.46
C ALA A 286 6.64 -5.54 -0.25
N ASP A 287 6.38 -6.65 0.44
CA ASP A 287 6.43 -7.98 -0.16
C ASP A 287 5.03 -8.49 -0.58
N GLY A 288 3.96 -7.75 -0.25
CA GLY A 288 2.58 -8.16 -0.55
C GLY A 288 2.17 -9.44 0.18
N THR A 289 2.79 -9.74 1.34
CA THR A 289 2.49 -10.96 2.08
C THR A 289 1.32 -10.74 3.01
N ILE A 290 0.17 -11.32 2.65
CA ILE A 290 -1.02 -11.34 3.51
C ILE A 290 -0.75 -12.31 4.66
N ARG A 291 -0.73 -11.80 5.90
CA ARG A 291 -0.87 -12.66 7.06
C ARG A 291 -2.34 -12.98 7.20
N GLN A 292 -2.74 -14.20 6.88
CA GLN A 292 -4.11 -14.66 7.13
C GLN A 292 -4.37 -14.67 8.64
N ASN A 293 -4.92 -13.59 9.15
CA ASN A 293 -5.58 -13.60 10.45
C ASN A 293 -7.01 -14.13 10.20
N ILE A 294 -7.37 -15.17 10.96
CA ILE A 294 -8.65 -15.88 10.84
C ILE A 294 -9.87 -14.96 11.05
N GLN A 295 -9.67 -13.71 11.49
CA GLN A 295 -10.75 -12.77 11.83
C GLN A 295 -10.84 -11.49 10.99
N THR A 296 -9.84 -11.15 10.18
CA THR A 296 -9.89 -9.93 9.36
C THR A 296 -9.22 -10.19 8.02
N ASN A 297 -9.99 -10.04 6.92
CA ASN A 297 -9.48 -10.03 5.54
C ASN A 297 -8.86 -8.67 5.19
N SER A 298 -8.07 -8.07 6.08
CA SER A 298 -7.46 -6.76 5.84
C SER A 298 -6.27 -6.90 4.90
N ASP A 299 -6.50 -6.65 3.62
CA ASP A 299 -5.45 -6.59 2.60
C ASP A 299 -4.79 -5.20 2.63
N ILE A 300 -3.57 -5.14 3.16
CA ILE A 300 -2.75 -3.92 3.21
C ILE A 300 -1.76 -3.81 2.04
N THR A 301 -1.77 -4.77 1.12
CA THR A 301 -0.76 -4.88 0.05
C THR A 301 -0.83 -3.72 -0.94
N ASN A 302 -1.99 -3.09 -1.07
CA ASN A 302 -2.24 -1.98 -2.00
C ASN A 302 -2.15 -0.59 -1.35
N THR A 303 -1.74 -0.49 -0.09
CA THR A 303 -1.53 0.79 0.60
C THR A 303 -0.13 1.33 0.32
N SER A 304 -0.01 2.63 0.01
CA SER A 304 1.27 3.33 0.01
C SER A 304 1.57 3.84 1.41
N LEU A 305 2.77 3.63 1.92
CA LEU A 305 3.09 3.92 3.31
C LEU A 305 4.26 4.89 3.41
N ILE A 306 4.08 5.98 4.15
CA ILE A 306 5.16 6.85 4.63
C ILE A 306 5.46 6.48 6.08
N MET A 307 6.73 6.20 6.37
CA MET A 307 7.22 6.05 7.73
C MET A 307 8.08 7.25 8.10
N THR A 308 7.82 7.87 9.26
CA THR A 308 8.69 8.92 9.78
C THR A 308 9.59 8.34 10.87
N ALA A 309 10.89 8.60 10.80
CA ALA A 309 11.88 7.96 11.66
C ALA A 309 12.97 8.94 12.12
N GLU A 310 13.58 8.63 13.27
CA GLU A 310 14.85 9.26 13.70
C GLU A 310 16.05 8.43 13.30
N LEU A 311 15.87 7.12 13.16
CA LEU A 311 16.89 6.14 12.83
C LEU A 311 16.52 5.36 11.57
N LEU A 312 17.54 4.86 10.88
CA LEU A 312 17.40 3.99 9.72
C LEU A 312 17.09 2.54 10.10
N PHE A 313 16.50 1.82 9.17
CA PHE A 313 16.61 0.36 9.17
C PHE A 313 18.08 -0.05 9.01
N ASP A 314 18.52 -1.02 9.77
CA ASP A 314 19.94 -1.44 9.87
C ASP A 314 20.28 -2.67 9.02
N THR A 315 19.33 -3.17 8.22
CA THR A 315 19.61 -4.26 7.28
C THR A 315 19.45 -3.80 5.84
N VAL A 316 20.31 -4.30 4.96
CA VAL A 316 20.23 -4.06 3.51
C VAL A 316 18.87 -4.51 2.95
N SER A 317 18.36 -5.62 3.46
CA SER A 317 17.08 -6.20 3.03
C SER A 317 15.90 -5.30 3.34
N ASP A 318 15.84 -4.70 4.53
CA ASP A 318 14.73 -3.83 4.92
C ASP A 318 14.87 -2.45 4.26
N LEU A 319 16.08 -1.90 4.19
CA LEU A 319 16.34 -0.64 3.51
C LEU A 319 16.07 -0.71 1.99
N GLY A 320 16.37 -1.85 1.36
CA GLY A 320 16.05 -2.07 -0.06
C GLY A 320 14.54 -2.11 -0.38
N ARG A 321 13.67 -2.22 0.63
CA ARG A 321 12.21 -2.12 0.52
C ARG A 321 11.69 -0.71 0.71
N THR A 322 12.57 0.24 1.00
CA THR A 322 12.22 1.64 1.23
C THR A 322 12.83 2.53 0.17
N GLN A 323 12.17 3.65 -0.09
CA GLN A 323 12.80 4.84 -0.68
C GLN A 323 13.16 5.76 0.47
N LEU A 324 14.43 6.09 0.59
CA LEU A 324 14.97 6.84 1.71
C LEU A 324 15.04 8.33 1.39
N VAL A 325 14.52 9.15 2.30
CA VAL A 325 14.62 10.62 2.23
C VAL A 325 15.16 11.15 3.55
N TYR A 326 16.29 11.85 3.50
CA TYR A 326 16.92 12.45 4.68
C TYR A 326 16.51 13.90 4.88
N VAL A 327 15.90 14.20 6.02
CA VAL A 327 15.63 15.56 6.48
C VAL A 327 16.79 15.99 7.37
N LYS A 328 17.82 16.58 6.76
CA LYS A 328 19.09 16.94 7.43
C LYS A 328 18.97 18.16 8.33
N LYS A 329 18.09 19.09 7.99
CA LYS A 329 17.81 20.33 8.73
C LYS A 329 16.31 20.49 8.98
N PRO A 330 15.88 21.28 9.96
CA PRO A 330 14.46 21.58 10.14
C PRO A 330 13.88 22.22 8.88
N ILE A 331 12.70 21.72 8.47
CA ILE A 331 11.96 22.22 7.31
C ILE A 331 11.56 23.66 7.55
N ASP A 332 11.67 24.49 6.51
CA ASP A 332 11.34 25.91 6.53
C ASP A 332 9.89 26.13 6.98
N SER A 333 9.70 26.89 8.08
CA SER A 333 8.40 27.12 8.69
C SER A 333 7.53 28.08 7.90
N GLU A 334 8.12 29.05 7.21
CA GLU A 334 7.36 30.05 6.45
C GLU A 334 6.80 29.43 5.18
N LYS A 335 7.64 28.73 4.41
CA LYS A 335 7.22 27.99 3.22
C LYS A 335 6.18 26.92 3.56
N LEU A 336 6.41 26.18 4.67
CA LEU A 336 5.47 25.16 5.14
C LEU A 336 4.11 25.78 5.49
N SER A 337 4.09 26.91 6.22
CA SER A 337 2.85 27.60 6.61
C SER A 337 2.11 28.16 5.39
N LYS A 338 2.84 28.71 4.41
CA LYS A 338 2.25 29.15 3.14
C LYS A 338 1.55 28.00 2.43
N SER A 339 2.21 26.87 2.27
CA SER A 339 1.66 25.70 1.59
C SER A 339 0.51 25.08 2.39
N GLN A 340 0.54 25.12 3.74
CA GLN A 340 -0.59 24.70 4.58
C GLN A 340 -1.84 25.56 4.35
N ALA A 341 -1.69 26.86 4.14
CA ALA A 341 -2.79 27.75 3.81
C ALA A 341 -3.43 27.43 2.44
N GLU A 342 -2.65 26.86 1.52
CA GLU A 342 -3.07 26.49 0.17
C GLU A 342 -3.38 24.98 0.02
N LYS A 343 -3.43 24.22 1.12
CA LYS A 343 -3.57 22.76 1.07
C LYS A 343 -4.78 22.27 0.24
N CYS A 344 -5.91 22.98 0.31
CA CYS A 344 -7.10 22.62 -0.47
C CYS A 344 -6.85 22.71 -1.99
N LYS A 345 -6.06 23.70 -2.44
CA LYS A 345 -5.68 23.84 -3.85
C LYS A 345 -4.70 22.72 -4.27
N LEU A 346 -3.76 22.36 -3.38
CA LEU A 346 -2.85 21.23 -3.61
C LEU A 346 -3.63 19.92 -3.80
N TYR A 347 -4.63 19.67 -2.96
CA TYR A 347 -5.46 18.46 -3.11
C TYR A 347 -6.40 18.55 -4.32
N SER A 348 -6.85 19.75 -4.69
CA SER A 348 -7.56 19.95 -5.94
C SER A 348 -6.70 19.57 -7.15
N PHE A 349 -5.40 19.87 -7.12
CA PHE A 349 -4.49 19.39 -8.16
C PHE A 349 -4.46 17.86 -8.26
N TYR A 350 -4.42 17.15 -7.12
CA TYR A 350 -4.42 15.69 -7.14
C TYR A 350 -5.74 15.10 -7.67
N VAL A 351 -6.86 15.74 -7.36
CA VAL A 351 -8.18 15.35 -7.91
C VAL A 351 -8.23 15.60 -9.42
N ASP A 352 -7.80 16.77 -9.87
CA ASP A 352 -7.78 17.12 -11.31
C ASP A 352 -6.86 16.17 -12.09
N PHE A 353 -5.70 15.83 -11.52
CA PHE A 353 -4.78 14.85 -12.09
C PHE A 353 -5.42 13.46 -12.16
N LEU A 354 -6.12 13.04 -11.11
CA LEU A 354 -6.80 11.75 -11.06
C LEU A 354 -7.96 11.69 -12.07
N ILE A 355 -8.73 12.76 -12.21
CA ILE A 355 -9.77 12.86 -13.24
C ILE A 355 -9.16 12.67 -14.63
N TRP A 356 -8.05 13.36 -14.93
CA TRP A 356 -7.36 13.21 -16.21
C TRP A 356 -6.87 11.78 -16.44
N ILE A 357 -6.35 11.08 -15.40
CA ILE A 357 -5.94 9.68 -15.48
C ILE A 357 -7.13 8.79 -15.87
N TYR A 358 -8.29 8.96 -15.21
CA TYR A 358 -9.45 8.10 -15.45
C TYR A 358 -10.20 8.44 -16.74
N GLU A 359 -10.10 9.67 -17.23
CA GLU A 359 -10.56 10.04 -18.57
C GLU A 359 -9.71 9.41 -19.69
N SER A 360 -8.40 9.27 -19.46
CA SER A 360 -7.39 8.75 -20.41
C SER A 360 -6.83 7.38 -20.01
N TYR A 361 -7.59 6.58 -19.28
CA TYR A 361 -7.12 5.38 -18.57
C TYR A 361 -6.41 4.39 -19.49
N ASP A 362 -7.02 4.00 -20.61
CA ASP A 362 -6.47 2.98 -21.52
C ASP A 362 -5.22 3.47 -22.26
N ASP A 363 -5.17 4.75 -22.62
CA ASP A 363 -4.00 5.36 -23.27
C ASP A 363 -2.81 5.43 -22.31
N ILE A 364 -3.05 5.84 -21.07
CA ILE A 364 -2.03 5.87 -20.02
C ILE A 364 -1.54 4.46 -19.69
N LEU A 365 -2.44 3.49 -19.54
CA LEU A 365 -2.07 2.10 -19.28
C LEU A 365 -1.23 1.51 -20.42
N THR A 366 -1.60 1.80 -21.67
CA THR A 366 -0.83 1.36 -22.85
C THR A 366 0.57 1.97 -22.85
N SER A 367 0.68 3.27 -22.57
CA SER A 367 1.97 3.95 -22.46
C SER A 367 2.82 3.41 -21.32
N LEU A 368 2.21 3.10 -20.16
CA LEU A 368 2.92 2.51 -19.02
C LEU A 368 3.43 1.09 -19.31
N LYS A 369 2.73 0.31 -20.12
CA LYS A 369 3.23 -1.01 -20.58
C LYS A 369 4.48 -0.85 -21.44
N ILE A 370 4.54 0.17 -22.29
CA ILE A 370 5.74 0.49 -23.08
C ILE A 370 6.88 0.92 -22.14
N ASP A 371 6.60 1.81 -21.17
CA ASP A 371 7.59 2.23 -20.17
C ASP A 371 8.12 1.02 -19.37
N PHE A 372 7.27 0.02 -19.08
CA PHE A 372 7.69 -1.21 -18.41
C PHE A 372 8.66 -2.06 -19.25
N GLU A 373 8.43 -2.21 -20.55
CA GLU A 373 9.36 -2.91 -21.44
C GLU A 373 10.73 -2.20 -21.51
N ILE A 374 10.74 -0.86 -21.53
CA ILE A 374 11.98 -0.08 -21.46
C ILE A 374 12.68 -0.33 -20.12
N PHE A 375 11.93 -0.29 -19.00
CA PHE A 375 12.45 -0.59 -17.66
C PHE A 375 13.11 -1.98 -17.60
N LEU A 376 12.48 -3.02 -18.17
CA LEU A 376 13.04 -4.37 -18.18
C LEU A 376 14.38 -4.43 -18.93
N THR A 377 14.49 -3.66 -20.01
CA THR A 377 15.74 -3.56 -20.80
C THR A 377 16.85 -2.89 -19.99
N GLU A 378 16.58 -1.75 -19.36
CA GLU A 378 17.53 -1.03 -18.52
C GLU A 378 17.90 -1.81 -17.25
N ARG A 379 16.91 -2.48 -16.66
CA ARG A 379 17.10 -3.34 -15.49
C ARG A 379 18.15 -4.41 -15.71
N SER A 380 18.23 -4.99 -16.89
CA SER A 380 19.20 -6.04 -17.22
C SER A 380 20.66 -5.56 -17.09
N ALA A 381 20.91 -4.27 -17.21
CA ALA A 381 22.22 -3.64 -17.06
C ALA A 381 22.57 -3.28 -15.61
N THR A 382 21.62 -3.33 -14.68
CA THR A 382 21.77 -2.87 -13.29
C THR A 382 22.29 -4.02 -12.38
N LYS A 383 23.14 -3.69 -11.40
CA LYS A 383 23.64 -4.65 -10.41
C LYS A 383 22.47 -5.24 -9.60
N MET A 384 22.38 -6.56 -9.51
CA MET A 384 21.28 -7.28 -8.83
C MET A 384 21.02 -6.82 -7.37
N LEU A 385 22.06 -6.38 -6.66
CA LEU A 385 21.94 -5.99 -5.26
C LEU A 385 21.00 -4.79 -5.02
N TYR A 386 20.78 -3.95 -6.04
CA TYR A 386 20.03 -2.68 -5.92
C TYR A 386 18.82 -2.60 -6.84
N MET A 387 18.34 -3.73 -7.33
CA MET A 387 17.25 -3.80 -8.31
C MET A 387 15.94 -3.13 -7.85
N ARG A 388 15.60 -3.29 -6.56
CA ARG A 388 14.40 -2.64 -6.00
C ARG A 388 14.54 -1.12 -5.99
N SER A 389 15.67 -0.62 -5.51
CA SER A 389 15.92 0.83 -5.48
C SER A 389 15.96 1.44 -6.89
N PHE A 390 16.45 0.70 -7.88
CA PHE A 390 16.38 1.10 -9.30
C PHE A 390 14.91 1.18 -9.78
N GLU A 391 14.08 0.18 -9.47
CA GLU A 391 12.66 0.21 -9.80
C GLU A 391 11.95 1.41 -9.15
N HIS A 392 12.26 1.73 -7.89
CA HIS A 392 11.69 2.90 -7.19
C HIS A 392 12.04 4.21 -7.91
N SER A 393 13.31 4.40 -8.31
CA SER A 393 13.72 5.61 -9.04
C SER A 393 13.07 5.68 -10.42
N TYR A 394 12.96 4.55 -11.13
CA TYR A 394 12.31 4.50 -12.44
C TYR A 394 10.82 4.87 -12.35
N ILE A 395 10.09 4.30 -11.38
CA ILE A 395 8.69 4.64 -11.11
C ILE A 395 8.54 6.13 -10.78
N ALA A 396 9.42 6.70 -9.96
CA ALA A 396 9.39 8.13 -9.64
C ALA A 396 9.59 9.01 -10.89
N LYS A 397 10.55 8.69 -11.77
CA LYS A 397 10.76 9.39 -13.05
C LYS A 397 9.53 9.28 -13.97
N THR A 398 8.96 8.08 -14.06
CA THR A 398 7.74 7.85 -14.84
C THR A 398 6.56 8.63 -14.27
N THR A 399 6.40 8.68 -12.95
CA THR A 399 5.37 9.50 -12.29
C THR A 399 5.55 10.98 -12.59
N ALA A 400 6.79 11.51 -12.53
CA ALA A 400 7.10 12.89 -12.90
C ALA A 400 6.70 13.17 -14.37
N LYS A 401 7.04 12.26 -15.29
CA LYS A 401 6.66 12.34 -16.70
C LYS A 401 5.14 12.52 -16.85
N TYR A 402 4.31 11.69 -16.21
CA TYR A 402 2.85 11.78 -16.33
C TYR A 402 2.28 13.02 -15.64
N THR A 403 2.81 13.39 -14.48
CA THR A 403 2.38 14.59 -13.75
C THR A 403 2.55 15.85 -14.59
N PHE A 404 3.73 16.02 -15.19
CA PHE A 404 4.00 17.20 -15.99
C PHE A 404 3.44 17.10 -17.42
N THR A 405 3.15 15.89 -17.93
CA THR A 405 2.35 15.71 -19.15
C THR A 405 0.93 16.23 -18.94
N TYR A 406 0.29 15.90 -17.83
CA TYR A 406 -1.00 16.48 -17.43
C TYR A 406 -0.94 18.03 -17.42
N ALA A 407 0.07 18.60 -16.71
CA ALA A 407 0.20 20.06 -16.64
C ALA A 407 0.38 20.71 -18.02
N ARG A 408 1.11 20.07 -18.92
CA ARG A 408 1.30 20.54 -20.31
C ARG A 408 0.01 20.43 -21.11
N GLU A 409 -0.71 19.33 -21.07
CA GLU A 409 -1.96 19.12 -21.81
C GLU A 409 -3.07 20.05 -21.36
N LYS A 410 -3.09 20.41 -20.08
CA LYS A 410 -4.01 21.43 -19.54
C LYS A 410 -3.51 22.87 -19.75
N ASN A 411 -2.41 23.07 -20.51
CA ASN A 411 -1.79 24.38 -20.80
C ASN A 411 -1.34 25.16 -19.54
N LEU A 412 -1.03 24.46 -18.43
CA LEU A 412 -0.49 25.08 -17.20
C LEU A 412 1.00 25.42 -17.35
N ILE A 413 1.68 24.71 -18.24
CA ILE A 413 3.10 24.93 -18.56
C ILE A 413 3.34 24.85 -20.07
N SER A 414 4.34 25.60 -20.56
CA SER A 414 4.80 25.50 -21.94
C SER A 414 5.66 24.26 -22.19
N ASP A 415 5.83 23.85 -23.45
CA ASP A 415 6.71 22.72 -23.82
C ASP A 415 8.16 22.92 -23.36
N ASN A 416 8.69 24.15 -23.40
CA ASN A 416 10.02 24.45 -22.92
C ASN A 416 10.14 24.29 -21.40
N LYS A 417 9.13 24.75 -20.67
CA LYS A 417 9.05 24.59 -19.21
C LYS A 417 8.90 23.11 -18.84
N PHE A 418 8.10 22.35 -19.58
CA PHE A 418 7.98 20.90 -19.41
C PHE A 418 9.33 20.19 -19.50
N LYS A 419 10.11 20.43 -20.58
CA LYS A 419 11.43 19.81 -20.76
C LYS A 419 12.40 20.20 -19.65
N PHE A 420 12.36 21.45 -19.20
CA PHE A 420 13.21 21.93 -18.10
C PHE A 420 12.86 21.25 -16.79
N ILE A 421 11.58 21.21 -16.43
CA ILE A 421 11.10 20.56 -15.19
C ILE A 421 11.42 19.06 -15.22
N GLN A 422 11.17 18.38 -16.34
CA GLN A 422 11.45 16.94 -16.45
C GLN A 422 12.94 16.66 -16.18
N LYS A 423 13.85 17.43 -16.79
CA LYS A 423 15.28 17.27 -16.56
C LYS A 423 15.67 17.51 -15.10
N ASN A 424 15.09 18.52 -14.46
CA ASN A 424 15.36 18.82 -13.06
C ASN A 424 14.84 17.69 -12.14
N MET A 425 13.64 17.17 -12.41
CA MET A 425 13.08 16.04 -11.65
C MET A 425 13.93 14.79 -11.79
N ASP A 426 14.38 14.48 -13.02
CA ASP A 426 15.27 13.35 -13.26
C ASP A 426 16.55 13.48 -12.43
N GLN A 427 17.16 14.68 -12.35
CA GLN A 427 18.34 14.93 -11.53
C GLN A 427 18.06 14.77 -10.03
N ILE A 428 16.96 15.32 -9.52
CA ILE A 428 16.55 15.18 -8.11
C ILE A 428 16.34 13.71 -7.73
N ILE A 429 15.70 12.96 -8.61
CA ILE A 429 15.46 11.53 -8.39
C ILE A 429 16.77 10.74 -8.41
N ASP A 430 17.67 11.05 -9.35
CA ASP A 430 18.99 10.41 -9.43
C ASP A 430 19.85 10.72 -8.21
N ASP A 431 19.84 11.96 -7.71
CA ASP A 431 20.55 12.34 -6.50
C ASP A 431 19.98 11.59 -5.27
N ASN A 432 18.65 11.47 -5.15
CA ASN A 432 18.02 10.69 -4.09
C ASN A 432 18.37 9.19 -4.21
N TYR A 433 18.36 8.64 -5.41
CA TYR A 433 18.75 7.26 -5.69
C TYR A 433 20.21 7.01 -5.30
N GLN A 434 21.13 7.94 -5.61
CA GLN A 434 22.53 7.82 -5.22
C GLN A 434 22.71 7.81 -3.69
N VAL A 435 21.99 8.66 -2.97
CA VAL A 435 21.98 8.65 -1.48
C VAL A 435 21.49 7.31 -0.94
N GLN A 436 20.47 6.70 -1.57
CA GLN A 436 19.99 5.37 -1.24
C GLN A 436 21.08 4.30 -1.43
N LEU A 437 21.80 4.34 -2.57
CA LEU A 437 22.87 3.38 -2.88
C LEU A 437 24.04 3.51 -1.90
N ASP A 438 24.49 4.73 -1.60
CA ASP A 438 25.59 5.00 -0.67
C ASP A 438 25.24 4.52 0.74
N THR A 439 23.98 4.66 1.14
CA THR A 439 23.48 4.19 2.44
C THR A 439 23.44 2.67 2.49
N LEU A 440 22.95 2.01 1.42
CA LEU A 440 22.95 0.55 1.30
C LEU A 440 24.36 -0.01 1.36
N ASP A 441 25.31 0.58 0.63
CA ASP A 441 26.72 0.19 0.66
C ASP A 441 27.37 0.39 2.04
N SER A 442 27.04 1.47 2.73
CA SER A 442 27.54 1.75 4.08
C SER A 442 27.04 0.71 5.09
N ILE A 443 25.75 0.38 5.06
CA ILE A 443 25.17 -0.64 5.95
C ILE A 443 25.73 -2.02 5.60
N ALA A 444 25.83 -2.35 4.33
CA ALA A 444 26.42 -3.61 3.88
C ALA A 444 27.89 -3.76 4.39
N LYS A 445 28.66 -2.69 4.37
CA LYS A 445 30.04 -2.67 4.92
C LYS A 445 30.06 -2.82 6.44
N SER A 446 29.17 -2.13 7.16
CA SER A 446 29.14 -2.14 8.63
C SER A 446 28.60 -3.43 9.22
N SER A 447 27.59 -4.06 8.59
CA SER A 447 26.99 -5.32 9.02
C SER A 447 27.82 -6.55 8.70
N GLY A 448 28.91 -6.40 7.96
CA GLY A 448 29.66 -7.54 7.41
C GLY A 448 28.88 -8.31 6.32
N GLU A 449 27.70 -7.80 5.94
CA GLU A 449 26.83 -8.36 4.89
C GLU A 449 27.41 -8.13 3.48
N THR A 450 28.50 -7.36 3.34
CA THR A 450 29.30 -7.27 2.10
C THR A 450 30.00 -8.56 1.74
N LYS A 451 30.00 -9.55 2.60
CA LYS A 451 30.25 -10.90 2.18
C LYS A 451 28.99 -11.41 1.51
N LEU A 452 28.91 -11.28 0.16
CA LEU A 452 28.05 -12.17 -0.62
C LEU A 452 28.06 -13.51 0.10
N ASN A 453 26.89 -13.99 0.52
CA ASN A 453 26.91 -15.31 1.15
C ASN A 453 27.43 -16.32 0.11
N PRO A 454 28.08 -17.40 0.53
CA PRO A 454 28.68 -18.35 -0.42
C PRO A 454 27.72 -18.87 -1.51
N SER A 455 26.42 -18.96 -1.22
CA SER A 455 25.40 -19.35 -2.20
C SER A 455 25.22 -18.30 -3.31
N LYS A 456 25.07 -17.03 -2.93
CA LYS A 456 24.98 -15.93 -3.91
C LYS A 456 26.26 -15.75 -4.72
N ALA A 457 27.40 -15.89 -4.07
CA ALA A 457 28.70 -15.83 -4.74
C ALA A 457 28.86 -16.97 -5.75
N LEU A 458 28.50 -18.19 -5.38
CA LEU A 458 28.52 -19.34 -6.28
C LEU A 458 27.53 -19.18 -7.43
N PHE A 459 26.32 -18.70 -7.15
CA PHE A 459 25.33 -18.38 -8.18
C PHE A 459 25.87 -17.37 -9.20
N CYS A 460 26.50 -16.29 -8.72
CA CYS A 460 27.16 -15.31 -9.61
C CYS A 460 28.27 -15.95 -10.45
N CYS A 461 29.06 -16.89 -9.88
CA CYS A 461 30.09 -17.62 -10.64
C CYS A 461 29.50 -18.42 -11.79
N LEU A 462 28.33 -19.02 -11.59
CA LEU A 462 27.64 -19.80 -12.61
C LEU A 462 27.02 -18.87 -13.67
N LYS A 463 26.26 -17.87 -13.23
CA LYS A 463 25.54 -16.92 -14.10
C LYS A 463 26.49 -16.14 -15.04
N TYR A 464 27.60 -15.65 -14.51
CA TYR A 464 28.57 -14.86 -15.30
C TYR A 464 29.68 -15.71 -15.92
N LYS A 465 29.50 -17.03 -15.99
CA LYS A 465 30.46 -17.98 -16.61
C LYS A 465 31.90 -17.83 -16.07
N ILE A 466 32.03 -17.43 -14.78
CA ILE A 466 33.33 -17.39 -14.09
C ILE A 466 33.90 -18.80 -13.87
N LEU A 467 33.00 -19.78 -13.72
CA LEU A 467 33.32 -21.20 -13.72
C LEU A 467 33.06 -21.76 -15.13
N ASP A 468 34.12 -22.26 -15.78
CA ASP A 468 33.97 -22.95 -17.05
C ASP A 468 33.48 -24.38 -16.78
N LEU A 469 32.20 -24.62 -17.07
CA LEU A 469 31.55 -25.91 -16.83
C LEU A 469 31.73 -26.91 -17.98
N THR A 470 32.30 -26.48 -19.08
CA THR A 470 32.45 -27.28 -20.31
C THR A 470 33.82 -27.94 -20.43
N ASN A 471 34.87 -27.21 -20.00
CA ASN A 471 36.26 -27.65 -20.23
C ASN A 471 37.07 -27.81 -18.93
N ASP A 472 36.51 -27.46 -17.76
CA ASP A 472 37.26 -27.54 -16.50
C ASP A 472 37.04 -28.90 -15.81
N PRO A 473 38.06 -29.77 -15.73
CA PRO A 473 37.92 -31.06 -15.06
C PRO A 473 37.67 -30.95 -13.55
N GLU A 474 37.88 -29.76 -12.97
CA GLU A 474 37.65 -29.50 -11.53
C GLU A 474 36.23 -29.01 -11.23
N CYS A 475 35.44 -28.67 -12.29
CA CYS A 475 34.07 -28.16 -12.13
C CYS A 475 33.21 -28.54 -13.34
N PHE A 476 32.21 -29.38 -13.18
CA PHE A 476 31.34 -29.82 -14.26
C PHE A 476 29.92 -30.12 -13.80
N LEU A 477 28.99 -30.14 -14.75
CA LEU A 477 27.60 -30.52 -14.51
C LEU A 477 27.39 -32.02 -14.77
N LYS A 478 26.58 -32.65 -13.93
CA LYS A 478 26.06 -33.99 -14.18
C LYS A 478 24.55 -33.98 -14.20
N GLY A 479 23.97 -34.04 -15.39
CA GLY A 479 22.58 -33.72 -15.62
C GLY A 479 22.33 -32.22 -15.39
N GLU A 480 21.05 -31.80 -15.42
CA GLU A 480 20.68 -30.37 -15.31
C GLU A 480 20.66 -29.84 -13.88
N LYS A 481 20.84 -30.70 -12.86
CA LYS A 481 20.57 -30.34 -11.45
C LYS A 481 21.75 -30.43 -10.52
N LEU A 482 22.85 -31.04 -10.91
CA LEU A 482 23.97 -31.31 -10.02
C LEU A 482 25.28 -30.70 -10.55
N LEU A 483 25.84 -29.81 -9.73
CA LEU A 483 27.16 -29.25 -9.94
C LEU A 483 28.19 -30.06 -9.14
N TYR A 484 29.19 -30.60 -9.82
CA TYR A 484 30.37 -31.20 -9.25
C TYR A 484 31.49 -30.18 -9.27
N ILE A 485 31.97 -29.77 -8.09
CA ILE A 485 33.06 -28.82 -7.96
C ILE A 485 34.09 -29.29 -6.96
N ARG A 486 35.38 -29.25 -7.34
CA ARG A 486 36.48 -29.56 -6.43
C ARG A 486 36.51 -28.57 -5.27
N THR A 487 36.75 -29.06 -4.06
CA THR A 487 36.67 -28.23 -2.84
C THR A 487 37.65 -27.08 -2.87
N GLU A 488 38.87 -27.33 -3.35
CA GLU A 488 39.92 -26.32 -3.48
C GLU A 488 39.58 -25.28 -4.56
N LYS A 489 38.95 -25.71 -5.64
CA LYS A 489 38.49 -24.82 -6.72
C LYS A 489 37.38 -23.90 -6.22
N LEU A 490 36.40 -24.44 -5.48
CA LEU A 490 35.33 -23.65 -4.87
C LEU A 490 35.92 -22.58 -3.93
N GLN A 491 36.84 -22.99 -3.05
CA GLN A 491 37.52 -22.08 -2.14
C GLN A 491 38.31 -21.01 -2.89
N PHE A 492 39.10 -21.41 -3.88
CA PHE A 492 39.88 -20.47 -4.67
C PHE A 492 39.02 -19.42 -5.38
N VAL A 493 37.94 -19.85 -6.04
CA VAL A 493 37.07 -18.96 -6.78
C VAL A 493 36.35 -18.00 -5.82
N LEU A 494 35.76 -18.49 -4.73
CA LEU A 494 35.04 -17.66 -3.78
C LEU A 494 35.99 -16.70 -3.05
N ASN A 495 37.17 -17.13 -2.63
CA ASN A 495 38.13 -16.26 -1.95
C ASN A 495 38.73 -15.21 -2.88
N LYS A 496 39.13 -15.60 -4.11
CA LYS A 496 39.80 -14.69 -5.04
C LYS A 496 38.86 -13.71 -5.72
N LYS A 497 37.64 -14.14 -6.08
CA LYS A 497 36.71 -13.32 -6.86
C LYS A 497 35.79 -12.47 -5.99
N PHE A 498 35.50 -12.91 -4.77
CA PHE A 498 34.57 -12.23 -3.87
C PHE A 498 35.19 -11.81 -2.54
N ASN A 499 36.52 -11.85 -2.46
CA ASN A 499 37.30 -11.46 -1.28
C ASN A 499 36.91 -12.18 0.02
N PHE A 500 36.40 -13.42 -0.07
CA PHE A 500 36.23 -14.28 1.08
C PHE A 500 37.60 -14.73 1.61
N GLN A 501 37.71 -14.94 2.92
CA GLN A 501 38.92 -15.48 3.56
C GLN A 501 38.58 -16.73 4.37
N ASN A 502 37.72 -17.60 3.81
CA ASN A 502 37.21 -18.74 4.53
C ASN A 502 37.87 -20.06 4.08
N SER A 503 37.90 -21.04 4.99
CA SER A 503 38.43 -22.37 4.72
C SER A 503 37.44 -23.23 3.90
N VAL A 504 37.93 -24.28 3.28
CA VAL A 504 37.10 -25.32 2.63
C VAL A 504 36.05 -25.87 3.56
N LYS A 505 36.44 -26.11 4.84
CA LYS A 505 35.52 -26.60 5.89
C LYS A 505 34.34 -25.64 6.09
N TYR A 506 34.60 -24.34 6.14
CA TYR A 506 33.55 -23.33 6.28
C TYR A 506 32.52 -23.41 5.15
N TYR A 507 32.96 -23.47 3.87
CA TYR A 507 32.05 -23.57 2.73
C TYR A 507 31.26 -24.87 2.73
N THR A 508 31.92 -25.98 3.06
CA THR A 508 31.25 -27.28 3.14
C THR A 508 30.17 -27.27 4.24
N ASP A 509 30.47 -26.73 5.41
CA ASP A 509 29.51 -26.64 6.52
C ASP A 509 28.39 -25.63 6.23
N TYR A 510 28.69 -24.55 5.54
CA TYR A 510 27.72 -23.56 5.07
C TYR A 510 26.66 -24.18 4.16
N PHE A 511 27.08 -24.85 3.08
CA PHE A 511 26.18 -25.50 2.11
C PHE A 511 25.46 -26.72 2.73
N ARG A 512 26.08 -27.41 3.65
CA ARG A 512 25.46 -28.54 4.36
C ARG A 512 24.30 -28.07 5.25
N LYS A 513 24.51 -27.03 6.04
CA LYS A 513 23.47 -26.45 6.93
C LYS A 513 22.22 -25.97 6.17
N ARG A 514 22.37 -25.65 4.89
CA ARG A 514 21.29 -25.23 3.99
C ARG A 514 20.71 -26.35 3.12
N ASN A 515 21.15 -27.60 3.36
CA ASN A 515 20.76 -28.78 2.58
C ASN A 515 21.07 -28.70 1.08
N ILE A 516 21.95 -27.79 0.66
CA ILE A 516 22.32 -27.59 -0.75
C ILE A 516 23.26 -28.69 -1.25
N LEU A 517 23.98 -29.38 -0.35
CA LEU A 517 24.84 -30.51 -0.68
C LEU A 517 24.05 -31.81 -0.76
N VAL A 518 24.40 -32.65 -1.75
CA VAL A 518 23.94 -34.05 -1.82
C VAL A 518 24.61 -34.82 -0.70
N GLN A 519 23.82 -35.39 0.21
CA GLN A 519 24.29 -36.26 1.28
C GLN A 519 24.19 -37.74 0.83
N GLU A 520 25.21 -38.55 1.12
CA GLU A 520 25.09 -40.00 0.97
C GLU A 520 24.12 -40.57 2.02
N ARG A 521 23.46 -41.69 1.68
CA ARG A 521 22.38 -42.32 2.50
C ARG A 521 22.76 -42.60 3.97
N ASN A 522 24.07 -42.60 4.31
CA ASN A 522 24.56 -42.81 5.67
C ASN A 522 25.01 -41.55 6.41
N GLY A 523 24.62 -40.38 5.95
CA GLY A 523 24.72 -39.11 6.73
C GLY A 523 26.12 -38.52 6.89
N ALA A 524 27.20 -39.18 6.52
CA ALA A 524 28.54 -38.77 6.92
C ALA A 524 29.37 -38.04 5.85
N LYS A 525 29.06 -38.15 4.58
CA LYS A 525 29.93 -37.61 3.52
C LYS A 525 29.14 -36.78 2.50
N SER A 526 29.49 -35.49 2.40
CA SER A 526 28.99 -34.55 1.37
C SER A 526 29.90 -34.44 0.15
N THR A 527 30.88 -35.35 0.01
CA THR A 527 31.82 -35.37 -1.13
C THR A 527 31.78 -36.69 -1.82
N LYS A 528 31.80 -36.69 -3.15
CA LYS A 528 31.89 -37.88 -3.98
C LYS A 528 33.28 -37.98 -4.60
N ARG A 529 33.86 -39.19 -4.62
CA ARG A 529 35.12 -39.46 -5.31
C ARG A 529 34.87 -39.94 -6.75
N ILE A 530 35.53 -39.30 -7.69
CA ILE A 530 35.55 -39.69 -9.10
C ILE A 530 37.02 -39.66 -9.51
N ASN A 531 37.55 -40.76 -10.03
CA ASN A 531 38.96 -40.90 -10.43
C ASN A 531 39.95 -40.43 -9.34
N ASN A 532 39.72 -40.83 -8.10
CA ASN A 532 40.48 -40.44 -6.89
C ASN A 532 40.42 -38.95 -6.50
N ILE A 533 39.66 -38.12 -7.21
CA ILE A 533 39.47 -36.71 -6.90
C ILE A 533 38.16 -36.54 -6.09
N ARG A 534 38.17 -35.68 -5.03
CA ARG A 534 37.00 -35.37 -4.23
C ARG A 534 36.28 -34.14 -4.76
N TYR A 535 34.97 -34.29 -5.01
CA TYR A 535 34.06 -33.22 -5.42
C TYR A 535 32.98 -32.99 -4.38
N LEU A 536 32.65 -31.72 -4.10
CA LEU A 536 31.39 -31.35 -3.53
C LEU A 536 30.31 -31.49 -4.59
N VAL A 537 29.18 -32.06 -4.22
CA VAL A 537 28.03 -32.20 -5.14
C VAL A 537 26.93 -31.26 -4.66
N ILE A 538 26.73 -30.20 -5.42
CA ILE A 538 25.80 -29.12 -5.09
C ILE A 538 24.52 -29.29 -5.90
N ARG A 539 23.39 -29.21 -5.25
CA ARG A 539 22.06 -29.21 -5.85
C ARG A 539 21.71 -27.79 -6.31
N LEU A 540 21.64 -27.58 -7.61
CA LEU A 540 21.39 -26.28 -8.20
C LEU A 540 19.97 -25.78 -7.97
N ASP A 541 18.99 -26.68 -7.94
CA ASP A 541 17.61 -26.34 -7.59
C ASP A 541 17.49 -25.75 -6.19
N LEU A 542 18.20 -26.28 -5.20
CA LEU A 542 18.24 -25.77 -3.85
C LEU A 542 19.13 -24.53 -3.70
N LEU A 543 20.19 -24.42 -4.50
CA LEU A 543 20.99 -23.21 -4.56
C LEU A 543 20.16 -22.01 -5.06
N LEU A 544 19.33 -22.20 -6.08
CA LEU A 544 18.43 -21.18 -6.62
C LEU A 544 17.40 -20.73 -5.58
N LEU A 545 16.84 -21.66 -4.80
CA LEU A 545 15.93 -21.34 -3.72
C LEU A 545 16.61 -20.54 -2.60
N ASP A 546 17.87 -20.89 -2.23
CA ASP A 546 18.62 -20.20 -1.16
C ASP A 546 19.04 -18.76 -1.54
N VAL A 547 19.11 -18.44 -2.84
CA VAL A 547 19.42 -17.09 -3.32
C VAL A 547 18.20 -16.25 -3.68
N ASP A 548 16.98 -16.76 -3.43
CA ASP A 548 15.72 -16.11 -3.83
C ASP A 548 15.68 -15.74 -5.33
N SER A 549 16.28 -16.59 -6.19
CA SER A 549 16.31 -16.32 -7.63
C SER A 549 15.01 -16.76 -8.29
N THR A 550 14.42 -15.88 -9.07
CA THR A 550 13.28 -16.20 -9.96
C THR A 550 13.73 -16.82 -11.29
N GLU A 551 15.05 -16.94 -11.52
CA GLU A 551 15.60 -17.50 -12.75
C GLU A 551 15.41 -19.03 -12.80
N SER A 552 15.05 -19.52 -13.95
CA SER A 552 14.99 -20.97 -14.18
C SER A 552 16.41 -21.53 -14.33
N MET A 553 16.58 -22.84 -14.12
CA MET A 553 17.86 -23.52 -14.36
C MET A 553 18.32 -23.39 -15.81
N ILE A 554 17.39 -23.28 -16.77
CA ILE A 554 17.66 -23.09 -18.19
C ILE A 554 18.33 -21.73 -18.44
N ASP A 555 17.91 -20.69 -17.71
CA ASP A 555 18.45 -19.34 -17.86
C ASP A 555 19.85 -19.18 -17.26
N LEU A 556 20.22 -20.05 -16.31
CA LEU A 556 21.56 -20.07 -15.71
C LEU A 556 22.66 -20.56 -16.68
N PHE A 557 22.29 -21.33 -17.72
CA PHE A 557 23.22 -21.99 -18.61
C PHE A 557 23.11 -21.54 -20.08
N LYS A 558 22.18 -20.64 -20.40
CA LYS A 558 22.18 -19.90 -21.67
C LYS A 558 23.25 -18.80 -21.66
#